data_a4abd4d5afbe9fdd017e620efa7cfd14
#
_entry.id   a4abd4d5afbe9fdd017e620efa7cfd14
#
_cell.length_a   1.000
_cell.length_b   1.000
_cell.length_c   1.000
_cell.angle_alpha   90.00
_cell.angle_beta   90.00
_cell.angle_gamma   90.00
#
_symmetry.space_group_name_H-M   'P 1'
#
loop_
_entity.id
_entity.type
_entity.pdbx_description
1 polymer ?
#
loop_
_entity_poly.entity_id
_entity_poly.type
_entity_poly.pdbx_seq_one_letter_code
_entity_poly.pdbx_strand_id
1 'polypeptide(L)'
;MQDQIQKNYEEAKKQYAQHGIDTDQVLEQLAKIKISMHCWQGDDVRGFLNRDQELSGGLAVTGNYPGAARTPDELRSDLEKALSLIPGKHKVNLHAIYADTTEKVELDELEPKHFESWVQWAKEQGVGLDFNPTCFSHPKADDGFTLSHPDPAIRKFWIDHCKASRKIGAY
;
A
#
# COMPACT_ATOMS: atom_id res chain seq x y z
N MET A 1 -8.97 12.31 31.91
CA MET A 1 -8.43 12.44 30.54
C MET A 1 -9.57 12.48 29.53
N GLN A 2 -10.50 11.53 29.51
CA GLN A 2 -11.64 11.51 28.59
C GLN A 2 -12.52 12.77 28.65
N ASP A 3 -12.83 13.24 29.88
CA ASP A 3 -13.63 14.47 30.07
C ASP A 3 -12.96 15.73 29.49
N GLN A 4 -11.64 15.77 29.47
CA GLN A 4 -10.92 16.92 28.90
C GLN A 4 -10.95 16.88 27.38
N ILE A 5 -10.86 15.68 26.77
CA ILE A 5 -10.97 15.51 25.32
C ILE A 5 -12.36 15.96 24.86
N GLN A 6 -13.41 15.53 25.57
CA GLN A 6 -14.78 15.90 25.24
C GLN A 6 -14.99 17.42 25.33
N LYS A 7 -14.50 18.07 26.39
CA LYS A 7 -14.59 19.52 26.53
C LYS A 7 -13.88 20.27 25.41
N ASN A 8 -12.68 19.81 25.03
CA ASN A 8 -11.93 20.40 23.94
C ASN A 8 -12.66 20.24 22.60
N TYR A 9 -13.27 19.06 22.36
CA TYR A 9 -14.08 18.84 21.16
C TYR A 9 -15.28 19.76 21.10
N GLU A 10 -16.04 19.92 22.18
CA GLU A 10 -17.21 20.80 22.23
C GLU A 10 -16.83 22.29 22.00
N GLU A 11 -15.66 22.69 22.46
CA GLU A 11 -15.17 24.05 22.19
C GLU A 11 -14.76 24.22 20.73
N ALA A 12 -14.06 23.27 20.15
CA ALA A 12 -13.72 23.28 18.72
C ALA A 12 -14.98 23.28 17.84
N LYS A 13 -15.97 22.47 18.18
CA LYS A 13 -17.27 22.41 17.49
C LYS A 13 -17.95 23.79 17.42
N LYS A 14 -17.95 24.57 18.53
CA LYS A 14 -18.51 25.93 18.54
C LYS A 14 -17.74 26.87 17.59
N GLN A 15 -16.41 26.75 17.55
CA GLN A 15 -15.58 27.55 16.64
C GLN A 15 -15.87 27.23 15.18
N TYR A 16 -15.94 25.95 14.81
CA TYR A 16 -16.30 25.51 13.45
C TYR A 16 -17.71 25.97 13.05
N ALA A 17 -18.67 25.93 13.98
CA ALA A 17 -20.03 26.37 13.74
C ALA A 17 -20.13 27.87 13.35
N GLN A 18 -19.22 28.73 13.84
CA GLN A 18 -19.14 30.14 13.43
C GLN A 18 -18.82 30.32 11.93
N HIS A 19 -18.22 29.29 11.32
CA HIS A 19 -17.92 29.23 9.89
C HIS A 19 -18.95 28.42 9.10
N GLY A 20 -20.09 28.07 9.71
CA GLY A 20 -21.16 27.31 9.06
C GLY A 20 -20.84 25.82 8.90
N ILE A 21 -19.88 25.27 9.67
CA ILE A 21 -19.47 23.87 9.60
C ILE A 21 -20.10 23.10 10.75
N ASP A 22 -20.88 22.08 10.43
CA ASP A 22 -21.35 21.05 11.36
C ASP A 22 -20.32 19.91 11.43
N THR A 23 -19.55 19.88 12.50
CA THR A 23 -18.47 18.89 12.65
C THR A 23 -18.99 17.46 12.79
N ASP A 24 -20.15 17.25 13.39
CA ASP A 24 -20.74 15.91 13.52
C ASP A 24 -21.13 15.36 12.15
N GLN A 25 -21.79 16.17 11.34
CA GLN A 25 -22.14 15.81 9.97
C GLN A 25 -20.91 15.53 9.10
N VAL A 26 -19.88 16.37 9.23
CA VAL A 26 -18.62 16.19 8.49
C VAL A 26 -17.92 14.88 8.89
N LEU A 27 -17.86 14.57 10.18
CA LEU A 27 -17.28 13.32 10.67
C LEU A 27 -18.06 12.09 10.19
N GLU A 28 -19.39 12.15 10.17
CA GLU A 28 -20.21 11.08 9.59
C GLU A 28 -19.98 10.88 8.09
N GLN A 29 -19.78 11.98 7.34
CA GLN A 29 -19.45 11.90 5.91
C GLN A 29 -18.04 11.34 5.70
N LEU A 30 -17.07 11.79 6.48
CA LEU A 30 -15.68 11.33 6.42
C LEU A 30 -15.56 9.84 6.74
N ALA A 31 -16.33 9.34 7.71
CA ALA A 31 -16.35 7.91 8.07
C ALA A 31 -16.81 7.00 6.92
N LYS A 32 -17.48 7.53 5.90
CA LYS A 32 -17.91 6.78 4.71
C LYS A 32 -16.82 6.71 3.63
N ILE A 33 -15.80 7.55 3.73
CA ILE A 33 -14.69 7.61 2.78
C ILE A 33 -13.65 6.55 3.17
N LYS A 34 -13.46 5.57 2.29
CA LYS A 34 -12.43 4.56 2.48
C LYS A 34 -11.07 5.11 2.04
N ILE A 35 -10.11 5.08 2.95
CA ILE A 35 -8.73 5.46 2.66
C ILE A 35 -7.95 4.20 2.31
N SER A 36 -7.23 4.22 1.19
CA SER A 36 -6.32 3.17 0.81
C SER A 36 -4.98 3.40 1.48
N MET A 37 -4.65 2.55 2.45
CA MET A 37 -3.45 2.67 3.25
C MET A 37 -2.25 2.09 2.51
N HIS A 38 -1.24 2.92 2.27
CA HIS A 38 0.07 2.47 1.83
C HIS A 38 0.87 1.94 3.01
N CYS A 39 1.55 0.84 2.80
CA CYS A 39 2.33 0.17 3.84
C CYS A 39 3.84 0.13 3.54
N TRP A 40 4.34 1.06 2.78
CA TRP A 40 5.73 1.12 2.35
C TRP A 40 6.75 1.06 3.50
N GLN A 41 6.46 1.73 4.60
CA GLN A 41 7.33 1.70 5.77
C GLN A 41 7.32 0.35 6.49
N GLY A 42 6.25 -0.41 6.38
CA GLY A 42 6.11 -1.68 7.08
C GLY A 42 7.18 -2.71 6.69
N ASP A 43 7.55 -2.77 5.42
CA ASP A 43 8.58 -3.65 4.86
C ASP A 43 9.85 -2.91 4.40
N ASP A 44 9.93 -1.61 4.71
CA ASP A 44 11.01 -0.73 4.28
C ASP A 44 11.14 -0.62 2.74
N VAL A 45 10.01 -0.70 2.05
CA VAL A 45 9.85 -0.62 0.59
C VAL A 45 10.60 -1.72 -0.20
N ARG A 46 11.01 -2.81 0.47
CA ARG A 46 11.80 -3.89 -0.14
C ARG A 46 10.94 -4.93 -0.84
N GLY A 47 9.70 -5.10 -0.39
CA GLY A 47 8.82 -6.17 -0.85
C GLY A 47 9.31 -7.55 -0.42
N PHE A 48 8.75 -8.59 -1.02
CA PHE A 48 9.05 -9.98 -0.67
C PHE A 48 9.57 -10.80 -1.86
N LEU A 49 9.44 -10.26 -3.07
CA LEU A 49 9.78 -10.98 -4.29
C LEU A 49 11.30 -11.08 -4.52
N ASN A 50 12.06 -10.01 -4.24
CA ASN A 50 13.51 -9.95 -4.47
C ASN A 50 14.20 -9.16 -3.35
N ARG A 51 14.14 -9.65 -2.12
CA ARG A 51 14.62 -8.91 -0.93
C ARG A 51 16.11 -8.58 -0.92
N ASP A 52 16.92 -9.35 -1.62
CA ASP A 52 18.36 -9.18 -1.66
C ASP A 52 18.82 -8.11 -2.65
N GLN A 53 17.89 -7.53 -3.42
CA GLN A 53 18.20 -6.43 -4.34
C GLN A 53 18.29 -5.11 -3.59
N GLU A 54 19.24 -4.29 -3.96
CA GLU A 54 19.32 -2.91 -3.51
C GLU A 54 18.18 -2.08 -4.12
N LEU A 55 17.69 -1.10 -3.37
CA LEU A 55 16.67 -0.18 -3.86
C LEU A 55 17.29 0.71 -4.94
N SER A 56 16.61 0.79 -6.09
CA SER A 56 17.08 1.53 -7.27
C SER A 56 15.92 2.25 -7.97
N GLY A 57 16.21 2.89 -9.09
CA GLY A 57 15.19 3.51 -9.95
C GLY A 57 14.58 4.78 -9.36
N GLY A 58 15.38 5.60 -8.67
CA GLY A 58 14.95 6.88 -8.12
C GLY A 58 14.33 6.81 -6.73
N LEU A 59 14.18 5.62 -6.18
CA LEU A 59 13.82 5.45 -4.78
C LEU A 59 15.11 5.53 -3.95
N ALA A 60 15.34 6.67 -3.37
CA ALA A 60 16.41 6.82 -2.43
C ALA A 60 16.04 6.19 -1.11
N VAL A 61 16.51 5.92 -0.24
CA VAL A 61 16.52 5.31 1.04
C VAL A 61 15.28 5.35 1.83
N THR A 62 14.97 4.29 2.37
CA THR A 62 14.02 4.04 3.41
C THR A 62 14.61 4.19 4.79
N GLY A 63 13.88 3.90 5.83
CA GLY A 63 14.31 4.03 7.20
C GLY A 63 15.34 2.99 7.62
N ASN A 64 15.43 1.88 6.93
CA ASN A 64 16.29 0.74 7.28
C ASN A 64 16.21 0.37 8.77
N TYR A 65 14.99 0.36 9.31
CA TYR A 65 14.77 0.09 10.72
C TYR A 65 14.67 -1.43 11.00
N PRO A 66 15.11 -1.91 12.15
CA PRO A 66 15.20 -3.34 12.43
C PRO A 66 13.85 -4.04 12.59
N GLY A 67 12.76 -3.28 12.74
CA GLY A 67 11.39 -3.80 12.83
C GLY A 67 10.69 -3.99 11.48
N ALA A 68 11.35 -3.73 10.35
CA ALA A 68 10.75 -3.90 9.04
C ALA A 68 10.31 -5.34 8.80
N ALA A 69 9.09 -5.53 8.30
CA ALA A 69 8.54 -6.84 7.98
C ALA A 69 9.41 -7.56 6.93
N ARG A 70 9.67 -8.83 7.15
CA ARG A 70 10.52 -9.68 6.30
C ARG A 70 9.73 -10.70 5.50
N THR A 71 8.48 -10.89 5.88
CA THR A 71 7.56 -11.83 5.24
C THR A 71 6.19 -11.19 5.07
N PRO A 72 5.36 -11.68 4.13
CA PRO A 72 3.98 -11.25 4.02
C PRO A 72 3.18 -11.38 5.32
N ASP A 73 3.44 -12.42 6.12
CA ASP A 73 2.75 -12.64 7.40
C ASP A 73 3.12 -11.58 8.45
N GLU A 74 4.41 -11.22 8.54
CA GLU A 74 4.84 -10.13 9.43
C GLU A 74 4.16 -8.82 9.04
N LEU A 75 4.10 -8.49 7.75
CA LEU A 75 3.43 -7.28 7.27
C LEU A 75 1.91 -7.32 7.52
N ARG A 76 1.25 -8.47 7.31
CA ARG A 76 -0.17 -8.64 7.64
C ARG A 76 -0.44 -8.36 9.11
N SER A 77 0.40 -8.88 10.00
CA SER A 77 0.27 -8.64 11.45
C SER A 77 0.41 -7.15 11.80
N ASP A 78 1.37 -6.45 11.19
CA ASP A 78 1.55 -5.01 11.39
C ASP A 78 0.35 -4.21 10.85
N LEU A 79 -0.19 -4.59 9.70
CA LEU A 79 -1.39 -3.99 9.12
C LEU A 79 -2.62 -4.21 10.00
N GLU A 80 -2.82 -5.40 10.54
CA GLU A 80 -3.90 -5.70 11.50
C GLU A 80 -3.80 -4.79 12.72
N LYS A 81 -2.58 -4.61 13.24
CA LYS A 81 -2.37 -3.70 14.36
C LYS A 81 -2.70 -2.26 13.98
N ALA A 82 -2.22 -1.79 12.84
CA ALA A 82 -2.49 -0.43 12.36
C ALA A 82 -4.00 -0.21 12.15
N LEU A 83 -4.69 -1.13 11.48
CA LEU A 83 -6.13 -1.08 11.22
C LEU A 83 -6.94 -1.09 12.52
N SER A 84 -6.49 -1.78 13.57
CA SER A 84 -7.16 -1.78 14.88
C SER A 84 -7.10 -0.42 15.60
N LEU A 85 -6.21 0.46 15.19
CA LEU A 85 -6.01 1.79 15.78
C LEU A 85 -6.68 2.92 14.98
N ILE A 86 -7.11 2.63 13.76
CA ILE A 86 -7.70 3.62 12.85
C ILE A 86 -9.20 3.38 12.75
N PRO A 87 -10.06 4.36 13.09
CA PRO A 87 -11.50 4.19 12.97
C PRO A 87 -11.95 4.14 11.51
N GLY A 88 -13.04 3.41 11.24
CA GLY A 88 -13.63 3.30 9.92
C GLY A 88 -13.26 2.02 9.18
N LYS A 89 -13.69 1.94 7.91
CA LYS A 89 -13.37 0.83 7.00
C LYS A 89 -12.46 1.33 5.89
N HIS A 90 -11.32 0.73 5.76
CA HIS A 90 -10.29 1.17 4.84
C HIS A 90 -9.94 0.09 3.81
N LYS A 91 -9.02 0.42 2.94
CA LYS A 91 -8.37 -0.49 2.00
C LYS A 91 -6.88 -0.55 2.33
N VAL A 92 -6.22 -1.56 1.82
CA VAL A 92 -4.76 -1.67 1.81
C VAL A 92 -4.28 -1.63 0.37
N ASN A 93 -3.28 -0.83 0.09
CA ASN A 93 -2.66 -0.75 -1.22
C ASN A 93 -1.50 -1.75 -1.29
N LEU A 94 -1.69 -2.82 -2.04
CA LEU A 94 -0.64 -3.80 -2.29
C LEU A 94 0.28 -3.33 -3.41
N HIS A 95 1.52 -3.74 -3.34
CA HIS A 95 2.51 -3.53 -4.39
C HIS A 95 2.83 -4.83 -5.12
N ALA A 96 3.20 -4.75 -6.39
CA ALA A 96 3.59 -5.93 -7.18
C ALA A 96 4.73 -6.72 -6.51
N ILE A 97 5.64 -6.02 -5.83
CA ILE A 97 6.75 -6.64 -5.06
C ILE A 97 6.31 -7.38 -3.80
N TYR A 98 5.01 -7.34 -3.44
CA TYR A 98 4.43 -8.09 -2.32
C TYR A 98 3.88 -9.47 -2.71
N ALA A 99 4.20 -9.94 -3.92
CA ALA A 99 3.85 -11.28 -4.34
C ALA A 99 4.30 -12.31 -3.29
N ASP A 100 3.38 -13.18 -2.89
CA ASP A 100 3.58 -14.24 -1.89
C ASP A 100 3.83 -15.56 -2.63
N THR A 101 5.08 -15.80 -2.96
CA THR A 101 5.50 -16.98 -3.74
C THR A 101 6.88 -17.43 -3.34
N THR A 102 7.12 -18.74 -3.43
CA THR A 102 8.45 -19.35 -3.27
C THR A 102 9.17 -19.54 -4.61
N GLU A 103 8.47 -19.31 -5.72
CA GLU A 103 9.03 -19.42 -7.05
C GLU A 103 9.71 -18.11 -7.44
N LYS A 104 10.77 -18.20 -8.24
CA LYS A 104 11.36 -17.01 -8.86
C LYS A 104 10.48 -16.58 -10.03
N VAL A 105 9.86 -15.42 -9.90
CA VAL A 105 8.94 -14.86 -10.90
C VAL A 105 9.39 -13.45 -11.26
N GLU A 106 9.45 -13.14 -12.55
CA GLU A 106 9.70 -11.79 -13.03
C GLU A 106 8.45 -10.92 -12.91
N LEU A 107 8.63 -9.60 -12.83
CA LEU A 107 7.50 -8.67 -12.61
C LEU A 107 6.46 -8.72 -13.74
N ASP A 108 6.84 -8.97 -14.98
CA ASP A 108 5.94 -9.08 -16.12
C ASP A 108 5.24 -10.45 -16.23
N GLU A 109 5.65 -11.42 -15.41
CA GLU A 109 5.07 -12.77 -15.32
C GLU A 109 4.15 -12.95 -14.08
N LEU A 110 3.94 -11.89 -13.30
CA LEU A 110 3.07 -11.93 -12.12
C LEU A 110 1.62 -12.25 -12.52
N GLU A 111 0.98 -13.08 -11.70
CA GLU A 111 -0.40 -13.55 -11.87
C GLU A 111 -1.21 -13.37 -10.58
N PRO A 112 -2.55 -13.36 -10.64
CA PRO A 112 -3.41 -13.29 -9.44
C PRO A 112 -3.10 -14.33 -8.38
N LYS A 113 -2.69 -15.55 -8.77
CA LYS A 113 -2.34 -16.64 -7.83
C LYS A 113 -1.26 -16.24 -6.82
N HIS A 114 -0.34 -15.33 -7.19
CA HIS A 114 0.72 -14.86 -6.32
C HIS A 114 0.24 -13.88 -5.23
N PHE A 115 -1.03 -13.50 -5.28
CA PHE A 115 -1.68 -12.59 -4.32
C PHE A 115 -2.90 -13.22 -3.63
N GLU A 116 -3.16 -14.51 -3.84
CA GLU A 116 -4.33 -15.20 -3.27
C GLU A 116 -4.34 -15.13 -1.74
N SER A 117 -3.19 -15.29 -1.09
CA SER A 117 -3.05 -15.18 0.37
C SER A 117 -3.44 -13.78 0.88
N TRP A 118 -3.13 -12.74 0.13
CA TRP A 118 -3.53 -11.36 0.43
C TRP A 118 -5.03 -11.17 0.27
N VAL A 119 -5.62 -11.72 -0.77
CA VAL A 119 -7.07 -11.66 -1.03
C VAL A 119 -7.84 -12.38 0.08
N GLN A 120 -7.37 -13.56 0.49
CA GLN A 120 -7.98 -14.30 1.58
C GLN A 120 -7.89 -13.53 2.89
N TRP A 121 -6.71 -13.04 3.24
CA TRP A 121 -6.50 -12.20 4.42
C TRP A 121 -7.41 -10.96 4.43
N ALA A 122 -7.50 -10.25 3.31
CA ALA A 122 -8.34 -9.06 3.20
C ALA A 122 -9.83 -9.37 3.42
N LYS A 123 -10.32 -10.50 2.90
CA LYS A 123 -11.68 -10.99 3.16
C LYS A 123 -11.92 -11.26 4.65
N GLU A 124 -10.97 -11.90 5.33
CA GLU A 124 -11.03 -12.19 6.76
C GLU A 124 -11.03 -10.92 7.61
N GLN A 125 -10.22 -9.92 7.25
CA GLN A 125 -10.15 -8.63 7.93
C GLN A 125 -11.30 -7.68 7.55
N GLY A 126 -12.07 -7.98 6.51
CA GLY A 126 -13.13 -7.12 6.02
C GLY A 126 -12.63 -5.81 5.40
N VAL A 127 -11.40 -5.81 4.87
CA VAL A 127 -10.77 -4.67 4.19
C VAL A 127 -10.77 -4.85 2.68
N GLY A 128 -10.78 -3.75 1.93
CA GLY A 128 -10.58 -3.78 0.49
C GLY A 128 -9.09 -3.80 0.13
N LEU A 129 -8.80 -4.15 -1.11
CA LEU A 129 -7.47 -4.07 -1.67
C LEU A 129 -7.44 -3.09 -2.84
N ASP A 130 -6.35 -2.35 -2.97
CA ASP A 130 -5.93 -1.66 -4.18
C ASP A 130 -4.56 -2.19 -4.59
N PHE A 131 -4.14 -1.97 -5.82
CA PHE A 131 -2.92 -2.55 -6.36
C PHE A 131 -2.07 -1.52 -7.10
N ASN A 132 -0.77 -1.51 -6.80
CA ASN A 132 0.23 -0.66 -7.43
C ASN A 132 1.24 -1.53 -8.19
N PRO A 133 1.52 -1.24 -9.48
CA PRO A 133 2.45 -2.03 -10.28
C PRO A 133 3.90 -1.99 -9.80
N THR A 134 4.32 -0.96 -9.05
CA THR A 134 5.71 -0.84 -8.57
C THR A 134 6.74 -0.82 -9.72
N CYS A 135 6.88 0.33 -10.38
CA CYS A 135 7.81 0.48 -11.50
C CYS A 135 9.17 1.03 -11.05
N PHE A 136 9.79 0.42 -10.04
CA PHE A 136 11.10 0.78 -9.49
C PHE A 136 11.77 -0.45 -8.84
N SER A 137 12.97 -0.29 -8.31
CA SER A 137 13.74 -1.36 -7.64
C SER A 137 13.84 -2.63 -8.50
N HIS A 138 14.29 -2.44 -9.73
CA HIS A 138 14.48 -3.51 -10.70
C HIS A 138 15.61 -3.13 -11.65
N PRO A 139 16.48 -4.07 -12.09
CA PRO A 139 17.63 -3.75 -12.97
C PRO A 139 17.25 -3.00 -14.24
N LYS A 140 16.03 -3.24 -14.79
CA LYS A 140 15.51 -2.50 -15.95
C LYS A 140 14.98 -1.10 -15.63
N ALA A 141 15.17 -0.61 -14.39
CA ALA A 141 14.82 0.73 -13.95
C ALA A 141 16.03 1.50 -13.39
N ASP A 142 17.23 0.93 -13.42
CA ASP A 142 18.42 1.51 -12.77
C ASP A 142 18.84 2.86 -13.34
N ASP A 143 18.57 3.10 -14.61
CA ASP A 143 18.81 4.39 -15.27
C ASP A 143 17.71 5.44 -15.04
N GLY A 144 16.69 5.11 -14.24
CA GLY A 144 15.54 5.96 -13.93
C GLY A 144 14.44 5.95 -14.98
N PHE A 145 14.57 5.18 -16.06
CA PHE A 145 13.56 5.05 -17.09
C PHE A 145 12.86 3.70 -17.02
N THR A 146 11.56 3.69 -17.30
CA THR A 146 10.74 2.47 -17.34
C THR A 146 9.88 2.46 -18.61
N LEU A 147 8.64 2.92 -18.52
CA LEU A 147 7.73 3.04 -19.68
C LEU A 147 8.22 4.05 -20.74
N SER A 148 9.08 4.98 -20.36
CA SER A 148 9.69 5.98 -21.24
C SER A 148 11.12 5.61 -21.69
N HIS A 149 11.60 4.40 -21.39
CA HIS A 149 12.97 3.99 -21.71
C HIS A 149 13.25 4.05 -23.23
N PRO A 150 14.43 4.49 -23.68
CA PRO A 150 14.80 4.54 -25.10
C PRO A 150 14.76 3.16 -25.78
N ASP A 151 15.19 2.10 -25.09
CA ASP A 151 15.15 0.74 -25.58
C ASP A 151 13.70 0.21 -25.63
N PRO A 152 13.19 -0.20 -26.80
CA PRO A 152 11.85 -0.74 -26.93
C PRO A 152 11.65 -2.07 -26.19
N ALA A 153 12.69 -2.87 -25.97
CA ALA A 153 12.59 -4.12 -25.24
C ALA A 153 12.32 -3.87 -23.75
N ILE A 154 12.95 -2.86 -23.18
CA ILE A 154 12.74 -2.44 -21.79
C ILE A 154 11.34 -1.83 -21.65
N ARG A 155 10.90 -0.97 -22.58
CA ARG A 155 9.51 -0.47 -22.57
C ARG A 155 8.50 -1.61 -22.64
N LYS A 156 8.75 -2.62 -23.50
CA LYS A 156 7.86 -3.78 -23.63
C LYS A 156 7.72 -4.54 -22.31
N PHE A 157 8.82 -4.80 -21.61
CA PHE A 157 8.81 -5.42 -20.28
C PHE A 157 7.90 -4.65 -19.32
N TRP A 158 8.07 -3.34 -19.19
CA TRP A 158 7.25 -2.52 -18.29
C TRP A 158 5.78 -2.43 -18.72
N ILE A 159 5.49 -2.43 -20.03
CA ILE A 159 4.12 -2.50 -20.53
C ILE A 159 3.48 -3.83 -20.14
N ASP A 160 4.18 -4.94 -20.31
CA ASP A 160 3.65 -6.26 -19.99
C ASP A 160 3.49 -6.43 -18.47
N HIS A 161 4.42 -5.91 -17.65
CA HIS A 161 4.27 -5.80 -16.21
C HIS A 161 3.00 -5.00 -15.81
N CYS A 162 2.77 -3.85 -16.41
CA CYS A 162 1.55 -3.07 -16.15
C CYS A 162 0.27 -3.82 -16.56
N LYS A 163 0.31 -4.61 -17.64
CA LYS A 163 -0.83 -5.45 -18.05
C LYS A 163 -1.08 -6.58 -17.05
N ALA A 164 -0.02 -7.24 -16.56
CA ALA A 164 -0.11 -8.25 -15.51
C ALA A 164 -0.71 -7.64 -14.24
N SER A 165 -0.20 -6.50 -13.81
CA SER A 165 -0.68 -5.76 -12.64
C SER A 165 -2.16 -5.37 -12.73
N ARG A 166 -2.64 -4.97 -13.92
CA ARG A 166 -4.07 -4.69 -14.13
C ARG A 166 -4.95 -5.93 -14.00
N LYS A 167 -4.46 -7.11 -14.41
CA LYS A 167 -5.19 -8.38 -14.22
C LYS A 167 -5.28 -8.73 -12.73
N ILE A 168 -4.20 -8.51 -11.98
CA ILE A 168 -4.17 -8.73 -10.54
C ILE A 168 -5.13 -7.77 -9.83
N GLY A 169 -5.08 -6.48 -10.15
CA GLY A 169 -5.96 -5.48 -9.54
C GLY A 169 -7.44 -5.61 -9.91
N ALA A 170 -7.77 -6.40 -10.93
CA ALA A 170 -9.15 -6.70 -11.33
C ALA A 170 -9.69 -8.01 -10.72
N TYR A 171 -8.83 -8.81 -10.10
CA TYR A 171 -9.14 -10.07 -9.44
C TYR A 171 -9.77 -9.84 -8.06
#